data_a55bcfd34db376f3fbae83abb441e445
#
_entry.id   a55bcfd34db376f3fbae83abb441e445
#
_cell.length_a   1.000
_cell.length_b   1.000
_cell.length_c   1.000
_cell.angle_alpha   90.00
_cell.angle_beta   90.00
_cell.angle_gamma   90.00
#
_symmetry.space_group_name_H-M   'P 1'
#
loop_
_entity.id
_entity.type
_entity.pdbx_description
1 polymer ?
#
loop_
_entity_poly.entity_id
_entity_poly.type
_entity_poly.pdbx_seq_one_letter_code
_entity_poly.pdbx_strand_id
1 'polypeptide(L)'
;IREDFFPLFPYKGDQKIHKMPSNGGTSKTWKCYQKLASYVYPGLLSREEIDFHKHVFLSEMSSIPFPKSPAKNILTAESIRIRTSKLFPNKFFEHFPVIIIAAGNYVSDKMYGIDLQKIFNQQFIRQDPSEKYKSEWINIHEKEGRLLLHCRLLSFCSDNLLLRLANHIRAHLGL
;
A
#
# COMPACT_ATOMS: atom_id res chain seq x y z
N ILE A 1 19.33 4.35 -7.50
CA ILE A 1 18.01 5.01 -7.32
C ILE A 1 18.34 6.36 -6.70
N ARG A 2 17.99 7.46 -7.38
CA ARG A 2 18.26 8.80 -6.88
C ARG A 2 17.43 9.07 -5.63
N GLU A 3 18.04 9.62 -4.61
CA GLU A 3 17.36 10.06 -3.37
C GLU A 3 16.18 11.02 -3.65
N ASP A 4 16.22 11.70 -4.79
CA ASP A 4 15.22 12.64 -5.26
C ASP A 4 13.87 11.99 -5.61
N PHE A 5 13.82 10.66 -5.80
CA PHE A 5 12.58 9.93 -6.08
C PHE A 5 11.72 9.66 -4.83
N PHE A 6 12.23 10.00 -3.65
CA PHE A 6 11.50 9.83 -2.39
C PHE A 6 11.24 11.16 -1.67
N PRO A 7 10.61 12.15 -2.32
CA PRO A 7 10.41 13.45 -1.69
C PRO A 7 9.44 13.42 -0.49
N LEU A 8 8.84 12.27 -0.21
CA LEU A 8 7.85 12.09 0.86
C LEU A 8 8.35 11.22 2.01
N PHE A 9 9.56 10.69 1.92
CA PHE A 9 10.13 10.00 3.06
C PHE A 9 10.57 10.99 4.11
N PRO A 10 10.41 10.58 5.38
CA PRO A 10 10.34 11.49 6.50
C PRO A 10 11.46 12.49 6.37
N TYR A 11 11.05 13.72 6.34
CA TYR A 11 11.85 14.90 6.07
C TYR A 11 13.24 14.74 6.63
N LYS A 12 14.25 14.78 5.75
CA LYS A 12 15.65 14.72 6.11
C LYS A 12 15.89 15.73 7.24
N GLY A 13 16.14 15.25 8.44
CA GLY A 13 16.49 16.08 9.59
C GLY A 13 15.45 16.20 10.71
N ASP A 14 14.24 15.69 10.57
CA ASP A 14 13.27 15.72 11.67
C ASP A 14 13.16 14.36 12.37
N GLN A 15 14.04 14.13 13.34
CA GLN A 15 14.06 12.89 14.15
C GLN A 15 12.74 12.62 14.90
N LYS A 16 11.89 13.64 15.08
CA LYS A 16 10.58 13.48 15.72
C LYS A 16 9.60 12.70 14.88
N ILE A 17 9.84 12.57 13.58
CA ILE A 17 8.96 11.85 12.66
C ILE A 17 9.15 10.33 12.77
N HIS A 18 10.32 9.88 13.22
CA HIS A 18 10.64 8.46 13.36
C HIS A 18 10.08 7.82 14.62
N LYS A 19 9.62 8.61 15.59
CA LYS A 19 8.94 8.10 16.78
C LYS A 19 7.43 8.24 16.60
N MET A 20 6.68 7.21 16.93
CA MET A 20 5.23 7.33 17.06
C MET A 20 4.95 8.12 18.35
N PRO A 21 4.59 9.41 18.27
CA PRO A 21 4.37 10.19 19.47
C PRO A 21 3.12 9.67 20.17
N SER A 22 3.18 9.60 21.49
CA SER A 22 2.04 9.33 22.34
C SER A 22 0.86 10.29 22.09
N ASN A 23 1.15 11.48 21.56
CA ASN A 23 0.19 12.58 21.34
C ASN A 23 0.11 13.06 19.88
N GLY A 24 0.10 12.16 18.91
CA GLY A 24 -0.54 12.46 17.63
C GLY A 24 0.25 13.18 16.53
N GLY A 25 1.57 13.29 16.58
CA GLY A 25 2.36 14.00 15.54
C GLY A 25 2.55 13.27 14.20
N THR A 26 2.26 11.98 14.11
CA THR A 26 2.40 11.19 12.87
C THR A 26 1.05 10.88 12.26
N SER A 27 0.97 10.92 10.92
CA SER A 27 -0.29 10.60 10.24
C SER A 27 -0.75 9.16 10.58
N LYS A 28 -2.05 8.97 10.63
CA LYS A 28 -2.66 7.64 10.83
C LYS A 28 -2.17 6.64 9.78
N THR A 29 -1.93 7.09 8.56
CA THR A 29 -1.42 6.29 7.46
C THR A 29 -0.05 5.69 7.77
N TRP A 30 0.90 6.51 8.24
CA TRP A 30 2.24 6.05 8.61
C TRP A 30 2.21 5.03 9.75
N LYS A 31 1.36 5.27 10.75
CA LYS A 31 1.15 4.31 11.85
C LYS A 31 0.63 2.97 11.34
N CYS A 32 -0.28 2.98 10.38
CA CYS A 32 -0.81 1.74 9.79
C CYS A 32 0.25 1.01 8.95
N TYR A 33 1.10 1.73 8.20
CA TYR A 33 2.21 1.12 7.48
C TYR A 33 3.23 0.48 8.44
N GLN A 34 3.61 1.21 9.50
CA GLN A 34 4.50 0.66 10.52
C GLN A 34 3.92 -0.58 11.19
N LYS A 35 2.64 -0.52 11.56
CA LYS A 35 1.93 -1.63 12.19
C LYS A 35 1.88 -2.86 11.28
N LEU A 36 1.53 -2.68 10.00
CA LEU A 36 1.55 -3.76 9.02
C LEU A 36 2.94 -4.36 8.89
N ALA A 37 3.96 -3.54 8.72
CA ALA A 37 5.34 -4.00 8.59
C ALA A 37 5.82 -4.74 9.86
N SER A 38 5.45 -4.29 11.06
CA SER A 38 5.76 -4.98 12.31
C SER A 38 5.04 -6.32 12.48
N TYR A 39 3.89 -6.49 11.86
CA TYR A 39 3.21 -7.80 11.81
C TYR A 39 3.85 -8.75 10.81
N VAL A 40 4.36 -8.23 9.69
CA VAL A 40 5.10 -9.05 8.70
C VAL A 40 6.46 -9.48 9.26
N TYR A 41 7.17 -8.59 9.91
CA TYR A 41 8.52 -8.79 10.43
C TYR A 41 8.57 -8.64 11.97
N PRO A 42 7.95 -9.58 12.74
CA PRO A 42 7.97 -9.49 14.18
C PRO A 42 9.41 -9.63 14.71
N GLY A 43 9.79 -8.71 15.59
CA GLY A 43 11.13 -8.67 16.15
C GLY A 43 12.17 -7.88 15.36
N LEU A 44 11.88 -7.50 14.10
CA LEU A 44 12.75 -6.64 13.30
C LEU A 44 12.34 -5.17 13.35
N LEU A 45 11.03 -4.92 13.49
CA LEU A 45 10.47 -3.58 13.45
C LEU A 45 9.81 -3.23 14.78
N SER A 46 10.19 -2.09 15.33
CA SER A 46 9.55 -1.53 16.52
C SER A 46 8.13 -1.09 16.19
N ARG A 47 7.22 -1.22 17.18
CA ARG A 47 5.89 -0.59 17.07
C ARG A 47 5.92 0.90 17.45
N GLU A 48 7.00 1.35 18.05
CA GLU A 48 7.15 2.69 18.59
C GLU A 48 7.89 3.65 17.64
N GLU A 49 8.70 3.10 16.73
CA GLU A 49 9.46 3.85 15.75
C GLU A 49 8.90 3.66 14.33
N ILE A 50 9.02 4.69 13.52
CA ILE A 50 8.63 4.65 12.10
C ILE A 50 9.85 4.28 11.28
N ASP A 51 10.03 2.99 11.01
CA ASP A 51 11.16 2.47 10.23
C ASP A 51 10.76 1.50 9.09
N PHE A 52 9.45 1.33 8.86
CA PHE A 52 8.93 0.46 7.79
C PHE A 52 9.52 0.77 6.41
N HIS A 53 9.91 2.01 6.16
CA HIS A 53 10.50 2.45 4.89
C HIS A 53 11.83 1.74 4.55
N LYS A 54 12.47 1.09 5.51
CA LYS A 54 13.65 0.25 5.28
C LYS A 54 13.32 -1.06 4.55
N HIS A 55 12.05 -1.48 4.59
CA HIS A 55 11.58 -2.76 4.08
C HIS A 55 10.50 -2.63 3.00
N VAL A 56 9.94 -1.42 2.82
CA VAL A 56 8.79 -1.19 1.96
C VAL A 56 9.06 -0.01 1.03
N PHE A 57 8.87 -0.22 -0.26
CA PHE A 57 8.81 0.87 -1.24
C PHE A 57 7.38 1.38 -1.31
N LEU A 58 7.18 2.68 -1.22
CA LEU A 58 5.87 3.31 -1.34
C LEU A 58 5.75 4.08 -2.65
N SER A 59 4.58 3.99 -3.27
CA SER A 59 4.22 4.79 -4.42
C SER A 59 2.73 5.16 -4.36
N GLU A 60 2.43 6.40 -4.67
CA GLU A 60 1.04 6.86 -4.72
C GLU A 60 0.37 6.48 -6.05
N MET A 61 -0.95 6.26 -6.00
CA MET A 61 -1.74 6.00 -7.22
C MET A 61 -1.88 7.26 -8.11
N SER A 62 -1.86 8.44 -7.52
CA SER A 62 -1.86 9.73 -8.21
C SER A 62 -0.58 10.49 -7.95
N SER A 63 -0.04 11.18 -8.95
CA SER A 63 1.07 12.12 -8.79
C SER A 63 0.63 13.50 -8.34
N ILE A 64 -0.67 13.76 -8.30
CA ILE A 64 -1.23 15.04 -7.88
C ILE A 64 -1.57 14.98 -6.39
N PRO A 65 -0.93 15.80 -5.55
CA PRO A 65 -1.27 15.87 -4.14
C PRO A 65 -2.61 16.60 -3.95
N PHE A 66 -3.48 16.04 -3.13
CA PHE A 66 -4.71 16.69 -2.71
C PHE A 66 -4.82 16.72 -1.19
N PRO A 67 -5.27 17.82 -0.60
CA PRO A 67 -5.45 17.91 0.85
C PRO A 67 -6.57 17.01 1.37
N LYS A 68 -7.51 16.61 0.50
CA LYS A 68 -8.55 15.60 0.74
C LYS A 68 -8.68 14.75 -0.50
N SER A 69 -9.02 13.46 -0.35
CA SER A 69 -9.33 12.62 -1.52
C SER A 69 -10.37 13.31 -2.39
N PRO A 70 -10.01 13.74 -3.61
CA PRO A 70 -10.95 14.47 -4.43
C PRO A 70 -12.07 13.53 -4.84
N ALA A 71 -13.29 13.93 -4.60
CA ALA A 71 -14.41 13.33 -5.28
C ALA A 71 -14.17 13.49 -6.80
N LYS A 72 -14.13 12.35 -7.50
CA LYS A 72 -14.14 12.21 -8.97
C LYS A 72 -13.64 13.44 -9.75
N ASN A 73 -12.33 13.65 -9.78
CA ASN A 73 -11.72 14.75 -10.49
C ASN A 73 -11.02 14.22 -11.75
N ILE A 74 -11.24 14.88 -12.88
CA ILE A 74 -10.64 14.54 -14.18
C ILE A 74 -9.10 14.54 -14.10
N LEU A 75 -8.50 15.52 -13.42
CA LEU A 75 -7.04 15.60 -13.26
C LEU A 75 -6.49 14.40 -12.49
N THR A 76 -7.21 13.94 -11.46
CA THR A 76 -6.84 12.74 -10.72
C THR A 76 -6.93 11.50 -11.61
N ALA A 77 -8.00 11.38 -12.40
CA ALA A 77 -8.15 10.26 -13.32
C ALA A 77 -7.04 10.21 -14.37
N GLU A 78 -6.66 11.35 -14.91
CA GLU A 78 -5.56 11.45 -15.88
C GLU A 78 -4.22 11.08 -15.23
N SER A 79 -3.93 11.61 -14.05
CA SER A 79 -2.73 11.26 -13.28
C SER A 79 -2.65 9.75 -13.00
N ILE A 80 -3.74 9.14 -12.58
CA ILE A 80 -3.81 7.69 -12.36
C ILE A 80 -3.57 6.93 -13.66
N ARG A 81 -4.19 7.33 -14.78
CA ARG A 81 -3.95 6.68 -16.08
C ARG A 81 -2.49 6.75 -16.52
N ILE A 82 -1.84 7.89 -16.35
CA ILE A 82 -0.42 8.04 -16.67
C ILE A 82 0.42 7.08 -15.83
N ARG A 83 0.16 6.98 -14.52
CA ARG A 83 0.91 6.10 -13.65
C ARG A 83 0.65 4.62 -13.93
N THR A 84 -0.60 4.24 -14.18
CA THR A 84 -0.97 2.85 -14.48
C THR A 84 -0.51 2.39 -15.85
N SER A 85 -0.32 3.30 -16.81
CA SER A 85 0.16 2.96 -18.15
C SER A 85 1.68 3.06 -18.33
N LYS A 86 2.37 3.93 -17.57
CA LYS A 86 3.80 4.21 -17.77
C LYS A 86 4.69 3.83 -16.59
N LEU A 87 4.20 4.02 -15.37
CA LEU A 87 5.02 3.78 -14.19
C LEU A 87 4.90 2.33 -13.69
N PHE A 88 3.68 1.90 -13.35
CA PHE A 88 3.49 0.60 -12.70
C PHE A 88 3.78 -0.61 -13.59
N PRO A 89 3.64 -0.57 -14.93
CA PRO A 89 4.10 -1.64 -15.79
C PRO A 89 5.63 -1.71 -15.97
N ASN A 90 6.39 -0.83 -15.31
CA ASN A 90 7.83 -0.84 -15.40
C ASN A 90 8.41 -2.09 -14.73
N LYS A 91 9.44 -2.68 -15.35
CA LYS A 91 10.17 -3.87 -14.85
C LYS A 91 10.67 -3.72 -13.41
N PHE A 92 10.90 -2.49 -12.94
CA PHE A 92 11.25 -2.23 -11.55
C PHE A 92 10.25 -2.88 -10.58
N PHE A 93 8.95 -2.83 -10.88
CA PHE A 93 7.92 -3.41 -10.02
C PHE A 93 7.85 -4.94 -10.09
N GLU A 94 8.47 -5.56 -11.10
CA GLU A 94 8.55 -7.01 -11.21
C GLU A 94 9.50 -7.64 -10.17
N HIS A 95 10.43 -6.85 -9.62
CA HIS A 95 11.36 -7.32 -8.58
C HIS A 95 10.74 -7.44 -7.19
N PHE A 96 9.55 -6.88 -6.98
CA PHE A 96 8.88 -7.01 -5.68
C PHE A 96 8.10 -8.32 -5.61
N PRO A 97 8.41 -9.21 -4.64
CA PRO A 97 7.67 -10.46 -4.44
C PRO A 97 6.24 -10.20 -3.96
N VAL A 98 6.02 -9.07 -3.29
CA VAL A 98 4.71 -8.67 -2.77
C VAL A 98 4.40 -7.22 -3.16
N ILE A 99 3.19 -7.01 -3.66
CA ILE A 99 2.64 -5.68 -3.96
C ILE A 99 1.34 -5.51 -3.17
N ILE A 100 1.18 -4.38 -2.49
CA ILE A 100 -0.07 -4.02 -1.81
C ILE A 100 -0.68 -2.80 -2.49
N ILE A 101 -1.88 -2.94 -3.01
CA ILE A 101 -2.67 -1.85 -3.59
C ILE A 101 -3.70 -1.41 -2.56
N ALA A 102 -3.32 -0.46 -1.72
CA ALA A 102 -4.18 0.12 -0.70
C ALA A 102 -5.01 1.29 -1.28
N ALA A 103 -5.75 1.03 -2.34
CA ALA A 103 -6.47 2.05 -3.11
C ALA A 103 -8.00 2.01 -2.95
N GLY A 104 -8.53 1.05 -2.17
CA GLY A 104 -9.96 0.94 -1.94
C GLY A 104 -10.75 0.85 -3.24
N ASN A 105 -11.84 1.60 -3.32
CA ASN A 105 -12.75 1.56 -4.47
C ASN A 105 -12.21 2.27 -5.73
N TYR A 106 -11.05 2.90 -5.69
CA TYR A 106 -10.45 3.48 -6.90
C TYR A 106 -10.25 2.44 -8.00
N VAL A 107 -9.88 1.22 -7.62
CA VAL A 107 -9.67 0.12 -8.58
C VAL A 107 -10.96 -0.31 -9.27
N SER A 108 -12.08 -0.31 -8.57
CA SER A 108 -13.39 -0.71 -9.11
C SER A 108 -14.13 0.43 -9.82
N ASP A 109 -13.70 1.68 -9.66
CA ASP A 109 -14.34 2.82 -10.32
C ASP A 109 -13.90 2.91 -11.78
N LYS A 110 -14.86 2.70 -12.68
CA LYS A 110 -14.67 2.72 -14.14
C LYS A 110 -14.03 4.02 -14.65
N MET A 111 -14.18 5.13 -13.93
CA MET A 111 -13.59 6.42 -14.27
C MET A 111 -12.06 6.33 -14.36
N TYR A 112 -11.43 5.52 -13.52
CA TYR A 112 -9.97 5.41 -13.46
C TYR A 112 -9.42 4.36 -14.42
N GLY A 113 -10.24 3.39 -14.86
CA GLY A 113 -9.83 2.37 -15.81
C GLY A 113 -8.68 1.48 -15.33
N ILE A 114 -8.62 1.20 -14.01
CA ILE A 114 -7.54 0.42 -13.40
C ILE A 114 -7.83 -1.07 -13.60
N ASP A 115 -6.92 -1.74 -14.29
CA ASP A 115 -6.91 -3.20 -14.42
C ASP A 115 -5.63 -3.74 -13.78
N LEU A 116 -5.74 -4.21 -12.53
CA LEU A 116 -4.59 -4.71 -11.78
C LEU A 116 -3.96 -5.94 -12.42
N GLN A 117 -4.77 -6.81 -13.04
CA GLN A 117 -4.27 -8.02 -13.67
C GLN A 117 -3.37 -7.68 -14.86
N LYS A 118 -3.78 -6.70 -15.66
CA LYS A 118 -3.00 -6.22 -16.81
C LYS A 118 -1.78 -5.41 -16.39
N ILE A 119 -1.95 -4.48 -15.43
CA ILE A 119 -0.88 -3.57 -15.00
C ILE A 119 0.29 -4.31 -14.38
N PHE A 120 0.01 -5.29 -13.51
CA PHE A 120 1.01 -6.00 -12.73
C PHE A 120 1.27 -7.42 -13.22
N ASN A 121 0.65 -7.84 -14.34
CA ASN A 121 0.70 -9.21 -14.85
C ASN A 121 0.33 -10.24 -13.77
N GLN A 122 -0.80 -10.03 -13.10
CA GLN A 122 -1.27 -10.85 -12.01
C GLN A 122 -2.64 -11.47 -12.34
N GLN A 123 -2.97 -12.58 -11.71
CA GLN A 123 -4.26 -13.23 -11.87
C GLN A 123 -5.05 -13.15 -10.56
N PHE A 124 -6.30 -12.73 -10.63
CA PHE A 124 -7.20 -12.79 -9.47
C PHE A 124 -7.45 -14.24 -9.08
N ILE A 125 -7.22 -14.56 -7.82
CA ILE A 125 -7.42 -15.91 -7.27
C ILE A 125 -8.71 -15.96 -6.44
N ARG A 126 -8.82 -15.07 -5.45
CA ARG A 126 -9.97 -15.05 -4.54
C ARG A 126 -10.05 -13.75 -3.77
N GLN A 127 -11.20 -13.53 -3.17
CA GLN A 127 -11.37 -12.53 -2.13
C GLN A 127 -11.30 -13.23 -0.76
N ASP A 128 -10.60 -12.61 0.19
CA ASP A 128 -10.61 -13.00 1.59
C ASP A 128 -11.64 -12.12 2.31
N PRO A 129 -12.86 -12.64 2.54
CA PRO A 129 -13.91 -11.92 3.22
C PRO A 129 -13.66 -11.89 4.72
N SER A 130 -13.93 -10.75 5.35
CA SER A 130 -14.17 -10.75 6.78
C SER A 130 -15.64 -11.04 7.04
N GLU A 131 -15.96 -12.14 7.70
CA GLU A 131 -17.33 -12.45 8.11
C GLU A 131 -17.91 -11.37 9.03
N LYS A 132 -17.05 -10.76 9.82
CA LYS A 132 -17.44 -9.75 10.81
C LYS A 132 -17.65 -8.35 10.23
N TYR A 133 -16.90 -7.99 9.18
CA TYR A 133 -16.94 -6.63 8.61
C TYR A 133 -16.93 -6.68 7.08
N LYS A 134 -18.09 -6.50 6.46
CA LYS A 134 -18.25 -6.49 4.98
C LYS A 134 -17.35 -5.46 4.26
N SER A 135 -16.83 -4.47 4.97
CA SER A 135 -15.92 -3.45 4.42
C SER A 135 -14.44 -3.84 4.50
N GLU A 136 -14.10 -4.97 5.12
CA GLU A 136 -12.73 -5.44 5.35
C GLU A 136 -12.41 -6.64 4.47
N TRP A 137 -12.20 -6.37 3.21
CA TRP A 137 -11.89 -7.35 2.20
C TRP A 137 -10.44 -7.22 1.71
N ILE A 138 -9.88 -8.33 1.25
CA ILE A 138 -8.60 -8.42 0.55
C ILE A 138 -8.85 -9.20 -0.73
N ASN A 139 -8.65 -8.58 -1.88
CA ASN A 139 -8.57 -9.28 -3.15
C ASN A 139 -7.15 -9.79 -3.33
N ILE A 140 -7.01 -11.08 -3.53
CA ILE A 140 -5.74 -11.78 -3.66
C ILE A 140 -5.53 -12.11 -5.12
N HIS A 141 -4.41 -11.65 -5.64
CA HIS A 141 -3.94 -11.96 -6.98
C HIS A 141 -2.57 -12.62 -6.87
N GLU A 142 -2.31 -13.61 -7.68
CA GLU A 142 -1.05 -14.35 -7.66
C GLU A 142 -0.69 -14.83 -9.06
N LYS A 143 0.57 -14.73 -9.42
CA LYS A 143 1.12 -15.30 -10.64
C LYS A 143 2.65 -15.37 -10.54
N GLU A 144 3.22 -16.49 -10.99
CA GLU A 144 4.67 -16.66 -11.13
C GLU A 144 5.46 -16.36 -9.84
N GLY A 145 4.91 -16.80 -8.69
CA GLY A 145 5.55 -16.61 -7.38
C GLY A 145 5.51 -15.16 -6.86
N ARG A 146 4.64 -14.31 -7.40
CA ARG A 146 4.41 -12.94 -6.94
C ARG A 146 3.01 -12.80 -6.38
N LEU A 147 2.88 -12.11 -5.26
CA LEU A 147 1.62 -11.84 -4.58
C LEU A 147 1.21 -10.37 -4.76
N LEU A 148 -0.04 -10.12 -5.17
CA LEU A 148 -0.62 -8.80 -5.12
C LEU A 148 -1.88 -8.82 -4.26
N LEU A 149 -1.92 -7.96 -3.25
CA LEU A 149 -3.04 -7.78 -2.35
C LEU A 149 -3.69 -6.43 -2.61
N HIS A 150 -4.98 -6.43 -2.96
CA HIS A 150 -5.75 -5.20 -3.09
C HIS A 150 -6.74 -5.10 -1.94
N CYS A 151 -6.70 -3.97 -1.24
CA CYS A 151 -7.57 -3.68 -0.10
C CYS A 151 -7.96 -2.20 -0.05
N ARG A 152 -8.74 -1.83 0.96
CA ARG A 152 -9.03 -0.43 1.23
C ARG A 152 -7.79 0.34 1.69
N LEU A 153 -7.88 1.68 1.71
CA LEU A 153 -6.80 2.54 2.22
C LEU A 153 -6.37 2.10 3.62
N LEU A 154 -5.06 1.90 3.85
CA LEU A 154 -4.54 1.36 5.11
C LEU A 154 -4.92 2.22 6.32
N SER A 155 -5.05 3.53 6.16
CA SER A 155 -5.52 4.43 7.23
C SER A 155 -6.95 4.14 7.72
N PHE A 156 -7.72 3.35 6.98
CA PHE A 156 -9.06 2.92 7.32
C PHE A 156 -9.16 1.42 7.63
N CYS A 157 -8.04 0.72 7.67
CA CYS A 157 -8.00 -0.68 8.05
C CYS A 157 -8.07 -0.83 9.57
N SER A 158 -8.78 -1.86 10.03
CA SER A 158 -8.68 -2.31 11.41
C SER A 158 -7.38 -3.08 11.63
N ASP A 159 -7.01 -3.28 12.90
CA ASP A 159 -5.87 -4.13 13.26
C ASP A 159 -6.05 -5.56 12.75
N ASN A 160 -7.28 -6.07 12.75
CA ASN A 160 -7.59 -7.39 12.23
C ASN A 160 -7.29 -7.49 10.72
N LEU A 161 -7.67 -6.49 9.93
CA LEU A 161 -7.36 -6.48 8.51
C LEU A 161 -5.86 -6.36 8.24
N LEU A 162 -5.14 -5.53 9.02
CA LEU A 162 -3.68 -5.42 8.92
C LEU A 162 -2.99 -6.74 9.26
N LEU A 163 -3.48 -7.45 10.28
CA LEU A 163 -2.95 -8.76 10.64
C LEU A 163 -3.21 -9.81 9.56
N ARG A 164 -4.40 -9.82 8.95
CA ARG A 164 -4.72 -10.72 7.83
C ARG A 164 -3.85 -10.44 6.62
N LEU A 165 -3.65 -9.17 6.26
CA LEU A 165 -2.69 -8.78 5.21
C LEU A 165 -1.29 -9.33 5.52
N ALA A 166 -0.82 -9.12 6.76
CA ALA A 166 0.48 -9.62 7.18
C ALA A 166 0.58 -11.15 7.10
N ASN A 167 -0.47 -11.89 7.48
CA ASN A 167 -0.49 -13.35 7.38
C ASN A 167 -0.37 -13.83 5.93
N HIS A 168 -1.07 -13.20 4.98
CA HIS A 168 -0.91 -13.52 3.56
C HIS A 168 0.52 -13.24 3.07
N ILE A 169 1.10 -12.12 3.47
CA ILE A 169 2.48 -11.75 3.11
C ILE A 169 3.48 -12.74 3.69
N ARG A 170 3.36 -13.05 4.97
CA ARG A 170 4.25 -14.02 5.66
C ARG A 170 4.18 -15.38 5.02
N ALA A 171 2.98 -15.89 4.80
CA ALA A 171 2.78 -17.19 4.14
C ALA A 171 3.44 -17.24 2.76
N HIS A 172 3.34 -16.16 1.99
CA HIS A 172 3.95 -16.05 0.66
C HIS A 172 5.48 -15.96 0.73
N LEU A 173 6.03 -15.25 1.71
CA LEU A 173 7.47 -15.08 1.89
C LEU A 173 8.15 -16.24 2.66
N GLY A 174 7.38 -17.19 3.20
CA GLY A 174 7.90 -18.29 4.02
C GLY A 174 8.41 -17.84 5.41
N LEU A 175 7.79 -16.81 6.02
CA LEU A 175 8.18 -16.21 7.30
C LEU A 175 7.34 -16.74 8.46
#